data_0de8dd8089ed0889c9aa19bc6f9cc2d6
#
_entry.id   0de8dd8089ed0889c9aa19bc6f9cc2d6
#
_cell.length_a   1.000
_cell.length_b   1.000
_cell.length_c   1.000
_cell.angle_alpha   90.00
_cell.angle_beta   90.00
_cell.angle_gamma   90.00
#
_symmetry.space_group_name_H-M   'P 1'
#
loop_
_entity.id
_entity.type
_entity.pdbx_description
1 polymer ?
#
loop_
_entity_poly.entity_id
_entity_poly.type
_entity_poly.pdbx_seq_one_letter_code
_entity_poly.pdbx_strand_id
1 'polypeptide(L)'
;SATRKNHNLIAVVLKSGDRTGDCARLLNYGFSQSKRIKVIDSHEVFKNAKINKAVQSYADIVPAQDLWLWVGESPPDIQKKVRMNYLLKAPLPRHHKVGEMDIYVEGQYVQTIELRTRENVPRETFFVKKIMFDLFKQAKTGINKLIKN
;
A
#
# COMPACT_ATOMS: atom_id res chain seq x y z
N SER A 1 15.32 -24.59 -16.66
CA SER A 1 14.76 -23.65 -15.67
C SER A 1 15.10 -24.08 -14.26
N ALA A 2 15.17 -23.15 -13.34
CA ALA A 2 15.33 -23.43 -11.93
C ALA A 2 14.54 -22.43 -11.09
N THR A 3 14.11 -22.87 -9.88
CA THR A 3 13.39 -22.05 -8.90
C THR A 3 14.16 -22.00 -7.60
N ARG A 4 14.39 -20.79 -7.05
CA ARG A 4 14.95 -20.56 -5.70
C ARG A 4 14.13 -19.48 -4.98
N LYS A 5 13.66 -19.76 -3.77
CA LYS A 5 12.90 -18.81 -2.95
C LYS A 5 11.76 -18.10 -3.71
N ASN A 6 10.97 -18.87 -4.47
CA ASN A 6 9.90 -18.37 -5.35
C ASN A 6 10.38 -17.43 -6.48
N HIS A 7 11.65 -17.52 -6.87
CA HIS A 7 12.22 -16.85 -8.03
C HIS A 7 12.49 -17.89 -9.12
N ASN A 8 11.87 -17.74 -10.28
CA ASN A 8 12.00 -18.64 -11.41
C ASN A 8 12.92 -18.01 -12.44
N LEU A 9 13.94 -18.74 -12.86
CA LEU A 9 14.82 -18.36 -13.95
C LEU A 9 14.83 -19.43 -15.05
N ILE A 10 14.96 -18.97 -16.28
CA ILE A 10 15.11 -19.81 -17.47
C ILE A 10 16.45 -19.45 -18.11
N ALA A 11 17.29 -20.44 -18.33
CA ALA A 11 18.51 -20.32 -19.13
C ALA A 11 18.37 -21.07 -20.45
N VAL A 12 18.78 -20.44 -21.53
CA VAL A 12 18.83 -21.04 -22.87
C VAL A 12 20.29 -21.03 -23.35
N VAL A 13 20.81 -22.20 -23.66
CA VAL A 13 22.19 -22.39 -24.13
C VAL A 13 22.16 -23.05 -25.48
N LEU A 14 22.80 -22.42 -26.48
CA LEU A 14 22.94 -22.93 -27.85
C LEU A 14 24.41 -23.17 -28.18
N LYS A 15 24.70 -24.26 -28.90
CA LYS A 15 26.05 -24.63 -29.40
C LYS A 15 27.11 -24.71 -28.29
N SER A 16 26.76 -25.33 -27.15
CA SER A 16 27.70 -25.59 -26.06
C SER A 16 28.17 -27.05 -26.05
N GLY A 17 29.43 -27.26 -25.72
CA GLY A 17 30.01 -28.58 -25.48
C GLY A 17 29.63 -29.17 -24.12
N ASP A 18 29.27 -28.30 -23.14
CA ASP A 18 28.79 -28.68 -21.81
C ASP A 18 27.51 -27.93 -21.49
N ARG A 19 26.41 -28.32 -22.12
CA ARG A 19 25.10 -27.65 -21.97
C ARG A 19 24.61 -27.62 -20.53
N THR A 20 24.82 -28.69 -19.79
CA THR A 20 24.36 -28.80 -18.39
C THR A 20 25.15 -27.87 -17.48
N GLY A 21 26.49 -27.87 -17.61
CA GLY A 21 27.34 -26.98 -16.83
C GLY A 21 27.11 -25.50 -17.16
N ASP A 22 26.94 -25.16 -18.44
CA ASP A 22 26.66 -23.79 -18.88
C ASP A 22 25.30 -23.30 -18.38
N CYS A 23 24.26 -24.12 -18.48
CA CYS A 23 22.96 -23.79 -17.89
C CYS A 23 23.06 -23.58 -16.39
N ALA A 24 23.78 -24.43 -15.66
CA ALA A 24 23.96 -24.30 -14.23
C ALA A 24 24.71 -23.01 -13.87
N ARG A 25 25.78 -22.67 -14.60
CA ARG A 25 26.55 -21.42 -14.42
C ARG A 25 25.67 -20.18 -14.64
N LEU A 26 24.92 -20.17 -15.75
CA LEU A 26 24.02 -19.05 -16.07
C LEU A 26 22.91 -18.88 -15.03
N LEU A 27 22.29 -19.97 -14.59
CA LEU A 27 21.25 -19.91 -13.55
C LEU A 27 21.80 -19.43 -12.20
N ASN A 28 23.00 -19.93 -11.81
CA ASN A 28 23.66 -19.48 -10.58
C ASN A 28 24.00 -17.99 -10.65
N TYR A 29 24.55 -17.53 -11.78
CA TYR A 29 24.80 -16.11 -12.01
C TYR A 29 23.52 -15.28 -11.91
N GLY A 30 22.46 -15.66 -12.61
CA GLY A 30 21.17 -14.96 -12.56
C GLY A 30 20.60 -14.86 -11.13
N PHE A 31 20.67 -15.94 -10.35
CA PHE A 31 20.25 -15.91 -8.94
C PHE A 31 21.14 -15.03 -8.07
N SER A 32 22.45 -14.95 -8.34
CA SER A 32 23.37 -14.11 -7.57
C SER A 32 23.17 -12.61 -7.84
N GLN A 33 22.73 -12.25 -9.04
CA GLN A 33 22.46 -10.87 -9.44
C GLN A 33 21.03 -10.41 -9.11
N SER A 34 20.18 -11.32 -8.65
CA SER A 34 18.79 -11.00 -8.34
C SER A 34 18.61 -10.67 -6.86
N LYS A 35 17.89 -9.59 -6.58
CA LYS A 35 17.46 -9.20 -5.22
C LYS A 35 15.96 -9.03 -5.15
N ARG A 36 15.37 -9.32 -3.99
CA ARG A 36 13.95 -9.12 -3.73
C ARG A 36 13.73 -7.76 -3.12
N ILE A 37 12.88 -6.94 -3.71
CA ILE A 37 12.49 -5.62 -3.18
C ILE A 37 11.00 -5.59 -2.87
N LYS A 38 10.63 -4.87 -1.80
CA LYS A 38 9.22 -4.56 -1.47
C LYS A 38 8.83 -3.29 -2.22
N VAL A 39 7.88 -3.40 -3.13
CA VAL A 39 7.40 -2.29 -3.98
C VAL A 39 6.18 -1.61 -3.35
N ILE A 40 5.34 -2.40 -2.70
CA ILE A 40 4.16 -1.95 -1.95
C ILE A 40 4.21 -2.56 -0.56
N ASP A 41 4.00 -1.72 0.45
CA ASP A 41 3.82 -2.12 1.83
C ASP A 41 2.36 -1.88 2.25
N SER A 42 1.66 -2.96 2.64
CA SER A 42 0.27 -2.88 3.10
C SER A 42 0.09 -2.16 4.44
N HIS A 43 1.17 -1.94 5.18
CA HIS A 43 1.16 -1.20 6.44
C HIS A 43 1.46 0.29 6.27
N GLU A 44 1.99 0.69 5.12
CA GLU A 44 2.29 2.08 4.82
C GLU A 44 1.01 2.83 4.39
N VAL A 45 0.84 4.04 4.93
CA VAL A 45 -0.29 4.91 4.54
C VAL A 45 -0.03 5.44 3.14
N PHE A 46 -0.82 4.97 2.18
CA PHE A 46 -0.77 5.48 0.82
C PHE A 46 -1.28 6.91 0.72
N LYS A 47 -2.41 7.20 1.38
CA LYS A 47 -3.06 8.51 1.36
C LYS A 47 -3.93 8.72 2.57
N ASN A 48 -3.94 9.94 3.10
CA ASN A 48 -4.94 10.41 4.04
C ASN A 48 -6.09 11.06 3.26
N ALA A 49 -7.25 10.42 3.20
CA ALA A 49 -8.39 10.82 2.36
C ALA A 49 -9.49 11.49 3.17
N LYS A 50 -10.11 12.53 2.59
CA LYS A 50 -11.25 13.21 3.19
C LYS A 50 -12.51 12.34 3.11
N ILE A 51 -13.21 12.20 4.24
CA ILE A 51 -14.45 11.43 4.36
C ILE A 51 -15.57 12.35 4.77
N ASN A 52 -16.62 12.40 3.95
CA ASN A 52 -17.80 13.21 4.25
C ASN A 52 -18.68 12.55 5.31
N LYS A 53 -19.32 13.36 6.16
CA LYS A 53 -20.24 12.93 7.22
C LYS A 53 -19.63 11.93 8.21
N ALA A 54 -18.32 12.00 8.43
CA ALA A 54 -17.58 11.17 9.37
C ALA A 54 -17.28 11.94 10.67
N VAL A 55 -17.15 11.21 11.79
CA VAL A 55 -16.69 11.79 13.07
C VAL A 55 -15.28 12.38 12.91
N GLN A 56 -14.40 11.66 12.23
CA GLN A 56 -13.09 12.13 11.79
C GLN A 56 -13.16 12.44 10.31
N SER A 57 -12.90 13.69 9.94
CA SER A 57 -13.02 14.15 8.54
C SER A 57 -12.02 13.52 7.57
N TYR A 58 -11.04 12.77 8.09
CA TYR A 58 -9.99 12.11 7.31
C TYR A 58 -9.79 10.69 7.79
N ALA A 59 -9.42 9.81 6.87
CA ALA A 59 -9.06 8.43 7.16
C ALA A 59 -7.84 7.99 6.34
N ASP A 60 -7.03 7.12 6.95
CA ASP A 60 -5.88 6.52 6.30
C ASP A 60 -6.33 5.44 5.32
N ILE A 61 -5.84 5.55 4.09
CA ILE A 61 -6.01 4.57 3.04
C ILE A 61 -4.69 3.81 2.87
N VAL A 62 -4.78 2.49 2.90
CA VAL A 62 -3.64 1.58 2.78
C VAL A 62 -3.84 0.59 1.64
N PRO A 63 -2.77 0.08 1.04
CA PRO A 63 -2.86 -1.04 0.10
C PRO A 63 -3.36 -2.31 0.82
N ALA A 64 -4.13 -3.13 0.11
CA ALA A 64 -4.72 -4.35 0.69
C ALA A 64 -3.70 -5.47 0.92
N GLN A 65 -2.56 -5.43 0.24
CA GLN A 65 -1.52 -6.45 0.29
C GLN A 65 -0.15 -5.90 -0.08
N ASP A 66 0.90 -6.60 0.36
CA ASP A 66 2.28 -6.34 -0.03
C ASP A 66 2.52 -6.78 -1.48
N LEU A 67 3.41 -6.06 -2.16
CA LEU A 67 3.98 -6.49 -3.43
C LEU A 67 5.49 -6.57 -3.33
N TRP A 68 6.02 -7.75 -3.66
CA TRP A 68 7.44 -8.01 -3.74
C TRP A 68 7.82 -8.36 -5.17
N LEU A 69 8.89 -7.78 -5.67
CA LEU A 69 9.44 -8.10 -6.99
C LEU A 69 10.89 -8.59 -6.87
N TRP A 70 11.25 -9.50 -7.76
CA TRP A 70 12.63 -9.83 -8.02
C TRP A 70 13.16 -8.88 -9.07
N VAL A 71 14.28 -8.24 -8.79
CA VAL A 71 14.92 -7.27 -9.68
C VAL A 71 16.39 -7.62 -9.86
N GLY A 72 16.94 -7.25 -11.01
CA GLY A 72 18.35 -7.40 -11.28
C GLY A 72 19.21 -6.35 -10.60
N GLU A 73 20.39 -6.10 -11.13
CA GLU A 73 21.35 -5.13 -10.60
C GLU A 73 20.82 -3.71 -10.68
N SER A 74 20.19 -3.35 -11.78
CA SER A 74 19.55 -2.04 -11.96
C SER A 74 18.08 -2.07 -11.48
N PRO A 75 17.62 -1.07 -10.70
CA PRO A 75 16.22 -0.98 -10.32
C PRO A 75 15.35 -0.73 -11.56
N PRO A 76 14.24 -1.47 -11.73
CA PRO A 76 13.34 -1.28 -12.86
C PRO A 76 12.53 0.01 -12.69
N ASP A 77 12.03 0.56 -13.81
CA ASP A 77 11.01 1.61 -13.78
C ASP A 77 9.68 1.05 -13.27
N ILE A 78 9.19 1.57 -12.14
CA ILE A 78 7.95 1.14 -11.50
C ILE A 78 6.95 2.28 -11.51
N GLN A 79 5.88 2.11 -12.28
CA GLN A 79 4.80 3.09 -12.37
C GLN A 79 3.56 2.60 -11.61
N LYS A 80 2.92 3.51 -10.87
CA LYS A 80 1.72 3.27 -10.08
C LYS A 80 0.59 4.14 -10.61
N LYS A 81 -0.45 3.55 -11.22
CA LYS A 81 -1.63 4.28 -11.69
C LYS A 81 -2.78 4.04 -10.73
N VAL A 82 -3.28 5.11 -10.12
CA VAL A 82 -4.29 5.05 -9.06
C VAL A 82 -5.64 5.50 -9.57
N ARG A 83 -6.65 4.66 -9.32
CA ARG A 83 -8.07 4.97 -9.52
C ARG A 83 -8.77 4.91 -8.17
N MET A 84 -9.18 6.04 -7.63
CA MET A 84 -9.80 6.12 -6.31
C MET A 84 -11.08 6.94 -6.35
N ASN A 85 -12.09 6.51 -5.57
CA ASN A 85 -13.29 7.31 -5.35
C ASN A 85 -12.93 8.47 -4.40
N TYR A 86 -13.09 9.69 -4.87
CA TYR A 86 -12.82 10.90 -4.08
C TYR A 86 -14.04 11.39 -3.27
N LEU A 87 -15.23 10.84 -3.53
CA LEU A 87 -16.47 11.19 -2.82
C LEU A 87 -16.80 10.16 -1.73
N LEU A 88 -15.83 9.90 -0.84
CA LEU A 88 -16.03 8.98 0.25
C LEU A 88 -16.96 9.55 1.31
N LYS A 89 -17.87 8.71 1.83
CA LYS A 89 -18.89 9.10 2.81
C LYS A 89 -19.04 8.03 3.88
N ALA A 90 -19.00 8.45 5.14
CA ALA A 90 -19.23 7.56 6.27
C ALA A 90 -20.70 7.07 6.37
N PRO A 91 -20.95 5.87 6.95
CA PRO A 91 -19.95 5.02 7.59
C PRO A 91 -19.17 4.18 6.58
N LEU A 92 -17.87 3.95 6.85
CA LEU A 92 -17.03 3.04 6.10
C LEU A 92 -16.44 2.03 7.09
N PRO A 93 -16.66 0.72 6.90
CA PRO A 93 -16.05 -0.29 7.75
C PRO A 93 -14.55 -0.37 7.51
N ARG A 94 -13.81 -0.94 8.45
CA ARG A 94 -12.41 -1.29 8.28
C ARG A 94 -12.24 -2.19 7.05
N HIS A 95 -11.17 -1.99 6.28
CA HIS A 95 -10.89 -2.69 5.03
C HIS A 95 -11.90 -2.45 3.90
N HIS A 96 -12.73 -1.39 4.00
CA HIS A 96 -13.61 -1.00 2.89
C HIS A 96 -12.79 -0.58 1.69
N LYS A 97 -13.08 -1.18 0.53
CA LYS A 97 -12.44 -0.82 -0.74
C LYS A 97 -12.83 0.58 -1.17
N VAL A 98 -11.85 1.45 -1.40
CA VAL A 98 -12.04 2.84 -1.83
C VAL A 98 -11.43 3.14 -3.19
N GLY A 99 -10.62 2.23 -3.71
CA GLY A 99 -9.97 2.39 -5.00
C GLY A 99 -9.08 1.20 -5.37
N GLU A 100 -8.31 1.41 -6.41
CA GLU A 100 -7.38 0.44 -6.98
C GLU A 100 -6.10 1.13 -7.42
N MET A 101 -5.00 0.41 -7.36
CA MET A 101 -3.68 0.82 -7.81
C MET A 101 -3.15 -0.22 -8.80
N ASP A 102 -3.02 0.16 -10.06
CA ASP A 102 -2.39 -0.69 -11.09
C ASP A 102 -0.88 -0.47 -11.07
N ILE A 103 -0.14 -1.57 -11.01
CA ILE A 103 1.32 -1.58 -10.98
C ILE A 103 1.85 -1.99 -12.35
N TYR A 104 2.75 -1.18 -12.88
CA TYR A 104 3.49 -1.44 -14.12
C TYR A 104 4.98 -1.50 -13.82
N VAL A 105 5.68 -2.42 -14.44
CA VAL A 105 7.14 -2.57 -14.38
C VAL A 105 7.65 -2.56 -15.80
N GLU A 106 8.58 -1.66 -16.11
CA GLU A 106 9.09 -1.43 -17.48
C GLU A 106 7.95 -1.25 -18.51
N GLY A 107 6.89 -0.51 -18.10
CA GLY A 107 5.72 -0.29 -18.93
C GLY A 107 4.75 -1.47 -19.05
N GLN A 108 5.08 -2.65 -18.52
CA GLN A 108 4.22 -3.83 -18.55
C GLN A 108 3.35 -3.89 -17.29
N TYR A 109 2.06 -4.17 -17.46
CA TYR A 109 1.13 -4.39 -16.36
C TYR A 109 1.51 -5.65 -15.59
N VAL A 110 1.60 -5.52 -14.26
CA VAL A 110 1.92 -6.63 -13.36
C VAL A 110 0.68 -7.10 -12.60
N GLN A 111 0.06 -6.20 -11.85
CA GLN A 111 -1.16 -6.50 -11.10
C GLN A 111 -1.87 -5.25 -10.62
N THR A 112 -3.12 -5.41 -10.19
CA THR A 112 -3.92 -4.40 -9.48
C THR A 112 -3.95 -4.73 -7.99
N ILE A 113 -3.72 -3.71 -7.13
CA ILE A 113 -3.83 -3.80 -5.68
C ILE A 113 -4.99 -2.91 -5.24
N GLU A 114 -5.89 -3.45 -4.42
CA GLU A 114 -6.97 -2.65 -3.85
C GLU A 114 -6.44 -1.67 -2.81
N LEU A 115 -7.05 -0.49 -2.77
CA LEU A 115 -6.85 0.51 -1.73
C LEU A 115 -8.04 0.45 -0.77
N ARG A 116 -7.75 0.36 0.54
CA ARG A 116 -8.76 0.12 1.58
C ARG A 116 -8.60 1.08 2.75
N THR A 117 -9.69 1.33 3.48
CA THR A 117 -9.64 2.03 4.76
C THR A 117 -8.85 1.21 5.78
N ARG A 118 -7.92 1.86 6.50
CA ARG A 118 -7.13 1.23 7.56
C ARG A 118 -7.99 0.86 8.76
N GLU A 119 -8.95 1.74 9.10
CA GLU A 119 -9.77 1.65 10.29
C GLU A 119 -11.25 1.81 9.97
N ASN A 120 -12.08 1.57 10.98
CA ASN A 120 -13.50 1.85 10.92
C ASN A 120 -13.73 3.36 10.97
N VAL A 121 -14.52 3.90 10.04
CA VAL A 121 -14.87 5.33 9.96
C VAL A 121 -16.36 5.52 10.28
N PRO A 122 -16.70 5.80 11.53
CA PRO A 122 -18.08 5.96 11.94
C PRO A 122 -18.69 7.24 11.37
N ARG A 123 -20.01 7.18 11.14
CA ARG A 123 -20.78 8.34 10.70
C ARG A 123 -20.93 9.35 11.83
N GLU A 124 -20.77 10.64 11.53
CA GLU A 124 -21.14 11.73 12.43
C GLU A 124 -22.65 11.72 12.66
N THR A 125 -23.06 11.54 13.91
CA THR A 125 -24.45 11.67 14.33
C THR A 125 -24.60 12.94 15.15
N PHE A 126 -25.81 13.51 15.19
CA PHE A 126 -26.11 14.73 15.98
C PHE A 126 -25.71 14.59 17.45
N PHE A 127 -25.82 13.38 17.99
CA PHE A 127 -25.49 13.08 19.39
C PHE A 127 -23.96 13.19 19.65
N VAL A 128 -23.14 12.70 18.75
CA VAL A 128 -21.66 12.79 18.86
C VAL A 128 -21.20 14.24 18.76
N LYS A 129 -21.81 15.02 17.86
CA LYS A 129 -21.53 16.46 17.71
C LYS A 129 -21.83 17.24 18.99
N LYS A 130 -22.93 16.93 19.65
CA LYS A 130 -23.33 17.57 20.91
C LYS A 130 -22.35 17.23 22.04
N ILE A 131 -21.99 15.95 22.20
CA ILE A 131 -21.04 15.52 23.24
C ILE A 131 -19.66 16.17 23.03
N MET A 132 -19.15 16.19 21.82
CA MET A 132 -17.86 16.84 21.52
C MET A 132 -17.91 18.35 21.77
N PHE A 133 -19.00 19.00 21.41
CA PHE A 133 -19.18 20.44 21.67
C PHE A 133 -19.21 20.76 23.16
N ASP A 134 -19.93 19.94 23.95
CA ASP A 134 -20.03 20.12 25.40
C ASP A 134 -18.68 19.86 26.10
N LEU A 135 -17.93 18.86 25.68
CA LEU A 135 -16.56 18.59 26.16
C LEU A 135 -15.59 19.75 25.81
N PHE A 136 -15.68 20.29 24.62
CA PHE A 136 -14.84 21.44 24.20
C PHE A 136 -15.19 22.70 25.01
N LYS A 137 -16.48 22.91 25.32
CA LYS A 137 -16.93 24.03 26.14
C LYS A 137 -16.46 23.92 27.59
N GLN A 138 -16.46 22.70 28.16
CA GLN A 138 -15.93 22.44 29.50
C GLN A 138 -14.44 22.65 29.59
N ALA A 139 -13.67 22.17 28.58
CA ALA A 139 -12.23 22.36 28.51
C ALA A 139 -11.85 23.86 28.44
N LYS A 140 -12.54 24.65 27.63
CA LYS A 140 -12.32 26.10 27.54
C LYS A 140 -12.62 26.82 28.88
N THR A 141 -13.67 26.40 29.57
CA THR A 141 -14.05 27.01 30.89
C THR A 141 -13.01 26.64 31.95
N GLY A 142 -12.45 25.41 31.92
CA GLY A 142 -11.39 24.99 32.84
C GLY A 142 -10.10 25.77 32.64
N ILE A 143 -9.67 25.98 31.39
CA ILE A 143 -8.46 26.74 31.05
C ILE A 143 -8.59 28.21 31.47
N ASN A 144 -9.75 28.84 31.23
CA ASN A 144 -10.00 30.24 31.66
C ASN A 144 -10.02 30.43 33.17
N LYS A 145 -10.34 29.38 33.94
CA LYS A 145 -10.26 29.38 35.40
C LYS A 145 -8.84 29.30 35.96
N LEU A 146 -7.98 28.61 35.24
CA LEU A 146 -6.53 28.46 35.59
C LEU A 146 -5.68 29.70 35.26
N ILE A 147 -6.12 30.53 34.30
CA ILE A 147 -5.39 31.74 33.88
C ILE A 147 -5.78 32.95 34.72
N LYS A 148 -6.87 32.87 35.52
CA LYS A 148 -7.36 33.99 36.40
C LYS A 148 -6.92 33.86 37.85
N ASN A 149 -6.13 32.86 38.22
CA ASN A 149 -5.43 32.76 39.51
C ASN A 149 -3.93 32.93 39.24
#